data_6c8394fd32b8fac8d841dac2c5f36494
#
_entry.id   6c8394fd32b8fac8d841dac2c5f36494
#
_cell.length_a   1.000
_cell.length_b   1.000
_cell.length_c   1.000
_cell.angle_alpha   90.00
_cell.angle_beta   90.00
_cell.angle_gamma   90.00
#
_symmetry.space_group_name_H-M   'P 1'
#
loop_
_entity.id
_entity.type
_entity.pdbx_description
1 polymer ?
#
loop_
_entity_poly.entity_id
_entity_poly.type
_entity_poly.pdbx_seq_one_letter_code
_entity_poly.pdbx_strand_id
1 'polypeptide(L)'
;MHYNYCPKCGIKLKDKMAGDDGKVPFCEHCNQYWFDSFASCCIVLVANQYHEIALLRQTYMSDRFASFVSGYITPGENAEETAVREVKEELGIDIEKLEYAGTYWFDAKELLMHGFIGFASKTDFRLSGEVDSAAWVPALKAPEIMFPDRPGNAMHPIYRQYLKMTGLSDGAAGSVKIY
;
A
#
# COMPACT_ATOMS: atom_id res chain seq x y z
N MET A 1 -2.63 -17.57 2.89
CA MET A 1 -3.12 -18.47 4.00
C MET A 1 -3.60 -19.76 3.40
N HIS A 2 -3.01 -20.88 3.80
CA HIS A 2 -3.36 -22.22 3.34
C HIS A 2 -4.32 -22.89 4.34
N TYR A 3 -5.42 -23.48 3.86
CA TYR A 3 -6.45 -24.08 4.71
C TYR A 3 -6.23 -25.57 4.88
N ASN A 4 -6.04 -26.02 6.12
CA ASN A 4 -6.01 -27.44 6.50
C ASN A 4 -7.37 -27.95 6.99
N TYR A 5 -8.21 -27.05 7.48
CA TYR A 5 -9.55 -27.34 7.99
C TYR A 5 -10.55 -26.40 7.34
N CYS A 6 -11.76 -26.89 7.12
CA CYS A 6 -12.84 -26.11 6.51
C CYS A 6 -13.24 -24.93 7.43
N PRO A 7 -13.12 -23.67 6.98
CA PRO A 7 -13.51 -22.52 7.77
C PRO A 7 -15.02 -22.48 8.13
N LYS A 8 -15.83 -23.24 7.36
CA LYS A 8 -17.29 -23.26 7.56
C LYS A 8 -17.74 -24.31 8.56
N CYS A 9 -17.11 -25.50 8.60
CA CYS A 9 -17.59 -26.62 9.44
C CYS A 9 -16.50 -27.28 10.29
N GLY A 10 -15.25 -26.85 10.22
CA GLY A 10 -14.13 -27.35 11.01
C GLY A 10 -13.59 -28.73 10.60
N ILE A 11 -14.15 -29.38 9.58
CA ILE A 11 -13.68 -30.69 9.13
C ILE A 11 -12.36 -30.55 8.39
N LYS A 12 -11.44 -31.51 8.60
CA LYS A 12 -10.16 -31.55 7.90
C LYS A 12 -10.39 -31.67 6.39
N LEU A 13 -9.72 -30.81 5.63
CA LEU A 13 -9.81 -30.79 4.16
C LEU A 13 -8.98 -31.92 3.55
N LYS A 14 -9.37 -32.34 2.36
CA LYS A 14 -8.67 -33.30 1.50
C LYS A 14 -8.39 -32.66 0.15
N ASP A 15 -7.26 -32.99 -0.43
CA ASP A 15 -6.94 -32.56 -1.79
C ASP A 15 -7.89 -33.17 -2.82
N LYS A 16 -8.45 -32.34 -3.70
CA LYS A 16 -9.29 -32.74 -4.82
C LYS A 16 -8.91 -31.93 -6.06
N MET A 17 -8.93 -32.56 -7.22
CA MET A 17 -8.66 -31.89 -8.48
C MET A 17 -9.72 -30.83 -8.77
N ALA A 18 -9.29 -29.61 -9.10
CA ALA A 18 -10.09 -28.45 -9.42
C ALA A 18 -9.74 -27.91 -10.82
N GLY A 19 -9.96 -28.73 -11.85
CA GLY A 19 -9.62 -28.38 -13.22
C GLY A 19 -8.13 -28.10 -13.41
N ASP A 20 -7.81 -26.96 -14.03
CA ASP A 20 -6.44 -26.53 -14.34
C ASP A 20 -5.67 -26.04 -13.09
N ASP A 21 -6.36 -25.72 -11.99
CA ASP A 21 -5.74 -25.33 -10.73
C ASP A 21 -5.08 -26.50 -9.98
N GLY A 22 -5.26 -27.73 -10.48
CA GLY A 22 -4.67 -28.92 -9.89
C GLY A 22 -5.36 -29.34 -8.60
N LYS A 23 -4.56 -29.74 -7.58
CA LYS A 23 -5.06 -30.18 -6.28
C LYS A 23 -5.32 -28.99 -5.39
N VAL A 24 -6.57 -28.83 -4.98
CA VAL A 24 -7.05 -27.76 -4.08
C VAL A 24 -7.71 -28.38 -2.86
N PRO A 25 -7.50 -27.84 -1.64
CA PRO A 25 -8.20 -28.30 -0.44
C PRO A 25 -9.73 -28.28 -0.63
N PHE A 26 -10.38 -29.39 -0.35
CA PHE A 26 -11.81 -29.57 -0.56
C PHE A 26 -12.49 -30.13 0.70
N CYS A 27 -13.62 -29.57 1.04
CA CYS A 27 -14.49 -30.06 2.10
C CYS A 27 -15.58 -30.96 1.53
N GLU A 28 -15.52 -32.25 1.80
CA GLU A 28 -16.53 -33.23 1.34
C GLU A 28 -17.92 -32.97 1.98
N HIS A 29 -17.94 -32.50 3.24
CA HIS A 29 -19.18 -32.20 3.96
C HIS A 29 -19.90 -30.96 3.40
N CYS A 30 -19.15 -29.87 3.15
CA CYS A 30 -19.71 -28.62 2.62
C CYS A 30 -19.77 -28.60 1.10
N ASN A 31 -19.18 -29.61 0.43
CA ASN A 31 -19.03 -29.70 -1.02
C ASN A 31 -18.40 -28.44 -1.63
N GLN A 32 -17.28 -27.96 -1.03
CA GLN A 32 -16.67 -26.68 -1.37
C GLN A 32 -15.15 -26.78 -1.43
N TYR A 33 -14.54 -26.17 -2.47
CA TYR A 33 -13.11 -25.93 -2.57
C TYR A 33 -12.70 -24.71 -1.73
N TRP A 34 -11.49 -24.77 -1.17
CA TRP A 34 -10.89 -23.69 -0.41
C TRP A 34 -9.53 -23.33 -1.01
N PHE A 35 -9.54 -22.33 -1.89
CA PHE A 35 -8.32 -21.79 -2.47
C PHE A 35 -7.53 -21.00 -1.40
N ASP A 36 -6.22 -20.95 -1.58
CA ASP A 36 -5.38 -20.13 -0.72
C ASP A 36 -5.84 -18.67 -0.76
N SER A 37 -5.91 -18.04 0.40
CA SER A 37 -6.31 -16.64 0.53
C SER A 37 -5.17 -15.81 1.10
N PHE A 38 -5.14 -14.56 0.71
CA PHE A 38 -4.23 -13.54 1.23
C PHE A 38 -5.00 -12.25 1.49
N ALA A 39 -4.48 -11.43 2.39
CA ALA A 39 -5.06 -10.13 2.62
C ALA A 39 -4.62 -9.14 1.52
N SER A 40 -5.50 -8.19 1.19
CA SER A 40 -5.19 -7.09 0.29
C SER A 40 -5.14 -5.78 1.07
N CYS A 41 -4.20 -4.92 0.69
CA CYS A 41 -4.07 -3.58 1.24
C CYS A 41 -3.70 -2.59 0.15
N CYS A 42 -3.82 -1.31 0.43
CA CYS A 42 -3.26 -0.24 -0.40
C CYS A 42 -2.04 0.38 0.27
N ILE A 43 -1.19 1.01 -0.55
CA ILE A 43 -0.07 1.84 -0.14
C ILE A 43 -0.05 3.09 -1.03
N VAL A 44 -0.03 4.28 -0.41
CA VAL A 44 -0.26 5.54 -1.09
C VAL A 44 0.87 6.52 -0.82
N LEU A 45 1.61 6.89 -1.87
CA LEU A 45 2.46 8.06 -1.86
C LEU A 45 1.57 9.30 -2.05
N VAL A 46 1.49 10.17 -1.05
CA VAL A 46 0.73 11.42 -1.15
C VAL A 46 1.70 12.57 -1.44
N ALA A 47 1.48 13.28 -2.53
CA ALA A 47 2.32 14.40 -2.96
C ALA A 47 1.53 15.72 -3.06
N ASN A 48 2.20 16.83 -2.78
CA ASN A 48 1.63 18.16 -2.92
C ASN A 48 2.20 18.93 -4.14
N GLN A 49 1.66 20.14 -4.38
CA GLN A 49 2.03 21.01 -5.50
C GLN A 49 3.48 21.51 -5.47
N TYR A 50 4.19 21.35 -4.36
CA TYR A 50 5.60 21.74 -4.21
C TYR A 50 6.57 20.57 -4.37
N HIS A 51 6.08 19.42 -4.85
CA HIS A 51 6.84 18.18 -4.93
C HIS A 51 7.38 17.70 -3.57
N GLU A 52 6.64 17.96 -2.51
CA GLU A 52 6.87 17.30 -1.23
C GLU A 52 5.94 16.09 -1.11
N ILE A 53 6.41 15.04 -0.48
CA ILE A 53 5.62 13.84 -0.20
C ILE A 53 5.36 13.72 1.30
N ALA A 54 4.17 13.27 1.66
CA ALA A 54 3.83 12.97 3.04
C ALA A 54 4.49 11.66 3.46
N LEU A 55 5.31 11.73 4.49
CA LEU A 55 5.91 10.56 5.15
C LEU A 55 5.45 10.52 6.59
N LEU A 56 5.00 9.37 7.02
CA LEU A 56 4.50 9.14 8.37
C LEU A 56 5.36 8.13 9.14
N ARG A 57 5.34 8.25 10.45
CA ARG A 57 5.94 7.30 11.37
C ARG A 57 4.89 6.67 12.26
N GLN A 58 5.04 5.38 12.43
CA GLN A 58 4.25 4.54 13.31
C GLN A 58 5.24 3.71 14.12
N THR A 59 5.40 4.00 15.41
CA THR A 59 6.45 3.45 16.28
C THR A 59 6.41 1.93 16.34
N TYR A 60 5.21 1.35 16.19
CA TYR A 60 5.05 -0.12 16.12
C TYR A 60 5.67 -0.74 14.86
N MET A 61 5.92 0.05 13.80
CA MET A 61 6.61 -0.41 12.59
C MET A 61 8.11 -0.12 12.64
N SER A 62 8.48 1.12 13.00
CA SER A 62 9.87 1.56 13.11
C SER A 62 9.97 2.90 13.83
N ASP A 63 10.94 3.01 14.73
CA ASP A 63 11.37 4.27 15.35
C ASP A 63 12.29 5.11 14.45
N ARG A 64 12.89 4.48 13.44
CA ARG A 64 13.91 5.08 12.56
C ARG A 64 13.39 5.51 11.20
N PHE A 65 12.59 4.67 10.55
CA PHE A 65 12.16 4.87 9.17
C PHE A 65 10.72 5.34 9.09
N ALA A 66 10.43 6.14 8.07
CA ALA A 66 9.10 6.60 7.74
C ALA A 66 8.51 5.81 6.56
N SER A 67 7.18 5.73 6.50
CA SER A 67 6.42 5.02 5.47
C SER A 67 5.47 5.94 4.72
N PHE A 68 4.91 5.41 3.64
CA PHE A 68 3.69 5.94 3.02
C PHE A 68 2.47 5.50 3.84
N VAL A 69 1.32 6.16 3.60
CA VAL A 69 0.02 5.71 4.11
C VAL A 69 -0.26 4.29 3.62
N SER A 70 -0.77 3.43 4.48
CA SER A 70 -1.16 2.08 4.05
C SER A 70 -2.24 1.50 4.96
N GLY A 71 -3.19 0.78 4.36
CA GLY A 71 -4.24 0.12 5.11
C GLY A 71 -4.88 -1.05 4.38
N TYR A 72 -5.59 -1.88 5.12
CA TYR A 72 -6.27 -3.04 4.58
C TYR A 72 -7.54 -2.64 3.83
N ILE A 73 -7.77 -3.32 2.70
CA ILE A 73 -9.06 -3.25 2.00
C ILE A 73 -10.10 -3.97 2.85
N THR A 74 -11.16 -3.26 3.20
CA THR A 74 -12.26 -3.84 4.00
C THR A 74 -13.37 -4.37 3.10
N PRO A 75 -14.18 -5.34 3.58
CA PRO A 75 -15.28 -5.88 2.79
C PRO A 75 -16.25 -4.80 2.31
N GLY A 76 -16.43 -4.73 1.00
CA GLY A 76 -17.30 -3.75 0.35
C GLY A 76 -16.57 -2.57 -0.27
N GLU A 77 -15.25 -2.41 -0.01
CA GLU A 77 -14.42 -1.38 -0.65
C GLU A 77 -13.63 -1.95 -1.85
N ASN A 78 -13.35 -1.10 -2.81
CA ASN A 78 -12.28 -1.32 -3.79
C ASN A 78 -10.96 -0.68 -3.31
N ALA A 79 -9.88 -0.90 -4.04
CA ALA A 79 -8.55 -0.43 -3.63
C ALA A 79 -8.43 1.10 -3.66
N GLU A 80 -9.09 1.76 -4.62
CA GLU A 80 -9.11 3.21 -4.75
C GLU A 80 -9.87 3.88 -3.60
N GLU A 81 -11.01 3.35 -3.21
CA GLU A 81 -11.81 3.82 -2.07
C GLU A 81 -11.01 3.68 -0.77
N THR A 82 -10.38 2.52 -0.56
CA THR A 82 -9.49 2.29 0.57
C THR A 82 -8.33 3.29 0.60
N ALA A 83 -7.67 3.54 -0.54
CA ALA A 83 -6.56 4.48 -0.62
C ALA A 83 -6.97 5.91 -0.18
N VAL A 84 -8.13 6.37 -0.63
CA VAL A 84 -8.66 7.70 -0.26
C VAL A 84 -9.05 7.72 1.23
N ARG A 85 -9.71 6.68 1.72
CA ARG A 85 -10.13 6.56 3.13
C ARG A 85 -8.93 6.58 4.07
N GLU A 86 -7.92 5.74 3.82
CA GLU A 86 -6.72 5.65 4.67
C GLU A 86 -5.95 6.96 4.74
N VAL A 87 -5.79 7.67 3.61
CA VAL A 87 -5.15 8.99 3.59
C VAL A 87 -5.96 10.00 4.42
N LYS A 88 -7.29 9.94 4.33
CA LYS A 88 -8.16 10.82 5.11
C LYS A 88 -8.12 10.48 6.60
N GLU A 89 -8.11 9.20 6.95
CA GLU A 89 -8.09 8.73 8.34
C GLU A 89 -6.74 8.99 9.01
N GLU A 90 -5.62 8.63 8.35
CA GLU A 90 -4.30 8.72 8.96
C GLU A 90 -3.72 10.14 8.96
N LEU A 91 -3.98 10.94 7.91
CA LEU A 91 -3.39 12.26 7.72
C LEU A 91 -4.39 13.43 7.74
N GLY A 92 -5.68 13.16 7.63
CA GLY A 92 -6.72 14.19 7.54
C GLY A 92 -6.77 14.92 6.19
N ILE A 93 -6.08 14.40 5.17
CA ILE A 93 -5.93 15.02 3.84
C ILE A 93 -7.01 14.51 2.89
N ASP A 94 -7.55 15.40 2.06
CA ASP A 94 -8.41 15.06 0.94
C ASP A 94 -7.57 14.89 -0.33
N ILE A 95 -7.68 13.71 -0.98
CA ILE A 95 -7.04 13.44 -2.26
C ILE A 95 -7.85 14.10 -3.39
N GLU A 96 -7.18 14.90 -4.21
CA GLU A 96 -7.75 15.57 -5.38
C GLU A 96 -7.65 14.72 -6.64
N LYS A 97 -6.58 13.93 -6.74
CA LYS A 97 -6.33 13.01 -7.86
C LYS A 97 -5.59 11.78 -7.34
N LEU A 98 -6.00 10.61 -7.80
CA LEU A 98 -5.37 9.32 -7.48
C LEU A 98 -4.92 8.63 -8.77
N GLU A 99 -3.68 8.18 -8.81
CA GLU A 99 -3.09 7.44 -9.93
C GLU A 99 -2.64 6.07 -9.46
N TYR A 100 -3.02 5.03 -10.19
CA TYR A 100 -2.57 3.67 -9.89
C TYR A 100 -1.09 3.49 -10.23
N ALA A 101 -0.32 2.93 -9.30
CA ALA A 101 1.13 2.79 -9.38
C ALA A 101 1.62 1.33 -9.42
N GLY A 102 0.71 0.38 -9.56
CA GLY A 102 1.05 -1.03 -9.68
C GLY A 102 0.59 -1.88 -8.50
N THR A 103 0.82 -3.18 -8.62
CA THR A 103 0.50 -4.17 -7.60
C THR A 103 1.78 -4.87 -7.16
N TYR A 104 1.95 -5.06 -5.87
CA TYR A 104 3.17 -5.56 -5.25
C TYR A 104 2.84 -6.68 -4.26
N TRP A 105 3.63 -7.74 -4.27
CA TRP A 105 3.55 -8.78 -3.26
C TRP A 105 4.49 -8.47 -2.09
N PHE A 106 3.99 -8.51 -0.87
CA PHE A 106 4.76 -8.33 0.35
C PHE A 106 4.89 -9.65 1.09
N ASP A 107 6.02 -10.34 0.85
CA ASP A 107 6.27 -11.70 1.36
C ASP A 107 6.17 -11.81 2.89
N ALA A 108 6.68 -10.82 3.62
CA ALA A 108 6.78 -10.88 5.07
C ALA A 108 5.42 -11.03 5.79
N LYS A 109 4.33 -10.62 5.14
CA LYS A 109 2.96 -10.71 5.68
C LYS A 109 1.98 -11.40 4.74
N GLU A 110 2.45 -11.96 3.62
CA GLU A 110 1.60 -12.55 2.57
C GLU A 110 0.47 -11.60 2.14
N LEU A 111 0.83 -10.34 1.81
CA LEU A 111 -0.11 -9.29 1.41
C LEU A 111 0.01 -8.97 -0.07
N LEU A 112 -1.12 -8.76 -0.71
CA LEU A 112 -1.20 -8.10 -2.01
C LEU A 112 -1.39 -6.60 -1.80
N MET A 113 -0.39 -5.79 -2.16
CA MET A 113 -0.42 -4.34 -2.00
C MET A 113 -0.78 -3.65 -3.32
N HIS A 114 -1.82 -2.83 -3.32
CA HIS A 114 -2.19 -1.96 -4.43
C HIS A 114 -1.54 -0.60 -4.20
N GLY A 115 -0.59 -0.23 -5.08
CA GLY A 115 0.17 1.01 -4.98
C GLY A 115 -0.54 2.17 -5.69
N PHE A 116 -0.52 3.32 -5.04
CA PHE A 116 -1.10 4.55 -5.57
C PHE A 116 -0.19 5.76 -5.36
N ILE A 117 -0.38 6.76 -6.24
CA ILE A 117 0.15 8.12 -6.07
C ILE A 117 -1.05 9.05 -5.95
N GLY A 118 -1.23 9.64 -4.77
CA GLY A 118 -2.27 10.60 -4.46
C GLY A 118 -1.71 12.03 -4.55
N PHE A 119 -2.46 12.93 -5.20
CA PHE A 119 -2.14 14.35 -5.25
C PHE A 119 -3.13 15.11 -4.38
N ALA A 120 -2.61 16.03 -3.58
CA ALA A 120 -3.40 16.84 -2.66
C ALA A 120 -2.75 18.22 -2.49
N SER A 121 -3.53 19.21 -2.15
CA SER A 121 -3.01 20.52 -1.73
C SER A 121 -2.27 20.40 -0.39
N LYS A 122 -1.13 21.11 -0.26
CA LYS A 122 -0.38 21.17 1.01
C LYS A 122 -1.25 21.75 2.10
N THR A 123 -1.42 21.00 3.18
CA THR A 123 -2.15 21.41 4.37
C THR A 123 -1.47 20.85 5.62
N ASP A 124 -1.89 21.29 6.80
CA ASP A 124 -1.48 20.71 8.06
C ASP A 124 -2.13 19.33 8.23
N PHE A 125 -1.39 18.40 8.82
CA PHE A 125 -1.88 17.05 9.09
C PHE A 125 -2.82 17.03 10.30
N ARG A 126 -3.87 16.20 10.19
CA ARG A 126 -4.72 15.80 11.31
C ARG A 126 -4.55 14.30 11.50
N LEU A 127 -3.59 13.94 12.36
CA LEU A 127 -3.18 12.56 12.54
C LEU A 127 -4.21 11.76 13.32
N SER A 128 -4.40 10.49 12.94
CA SER A 128 -5.14 9.51 13.73
C SER A 128 -4.30 9.06 14.94
N GLY A 129 -4.91 8.30 15.84
CA GLY A 129 -4.20 7.69 16.99
C GLY A 129 -3.20 6.60 16.61
N GLU A 130 -3.15 6.18 15.34
CA GLU A 130 -2.22 5.16 14.84
C GLU A 130 -0.92 5.75 14.28
N VAL A 131 -0.90 7.07 14.03
CA VAL A 131 0.24 7.78 13.45
C VAL A 131 0.89 8.68 14.50
N ASP A 132 2.14 8.39 14.84
CA ASP A 132 2.88 9.16 15.84
C ASP A 132 3.33 10.52 15.29
N SER A 133 3.73 10.59 14.04
CA SER A 133 4.11 11.84 13.37
C SER A 133 4.03 11.73 11.84
N ALA A 134 3.80 12.85 11.18
CA ALA A 134 3.90 12.98 9.73
C ALA A 134 4.59 14.29 9.36
N ALA A 135 5.25 14.30 8.20
CA ALA A 135 5.89 15.48 7.65
C ALA A 135 5.79 15.52 6.13
N TRP A 136 5.64 16.72 5.59
CA TRP A 136 5.90 17.00 4.18
C TRP A 136 7.40 17.05 3.95
N VAL A 137 7.93 16.15 3.14
CA VAL A 137 9.35 16.00 2.86
C VAL A 137 9.61 16.25 1.37
N PRO A 138 10.55 17.11 0.99
CA PRO A 138 10.92 17.26 -0.41
C PRO A 138 11.19 15.89 -1.04
N ALA A 139 10.58 15.60 -2.19
CA ALA A 139 10.59 14.26 -2.78
C ALA A 139 12.02 13.71 -2.93
N LEU A 140 12.98 14.54 -3.34
CA LEU A 140 14.39 14.12 -3.51
C LEU A 140 15.12 13.81 -2.18
N LYS A 141 14.56 14.22 -1.04
CA LYS A 141 15.09 13.91 0.30
C LYS A 141 14.42 12.70 0.96
N ALA A 142 13.29 12.27 0.44
CA ALA A 142 12.50 11.19 1.01
C ALA A 142 13.28 9.88 1.19
N PRO A 143 14.13 9.41 0.24
CA PRO A 143 14.90 8.18 0.40
C PRO A 143 15.82 8.14 1.63
N GLU A 144 16.23 9.30 2.16
CA GLU A 144 17.11 9.38 3.34
C GLU A 144 16.43 8.87 4.62
N ILE A 145 15.08 8.92 4.66
CA ILE A 145 14.28 8.56 5.84
C ILE A 145 13.26 7.46 5.59
N MET A 146 13.01 7.08 4.34
CA MET A 146 12.15 5.96 3.98
C MET A 146 12.76 4.61 4.40
N PHE A 147 11.93 3.58 4.53
CA PHE A 147 12.45 2.21 4.65
C PHE A 147 13.40 1.89 3.49
N PRO A 148 14.50 1.15 3.74
CA PRO A 148 15.48 0.82 2.70
C PRO A 148 14.87 0.12 1.49
N ASP A 149 15.43 0.36 0.30
CA ASP A 149 15.06 -0.35 -0.92
C ASP A 149 15.49 -1.82 -0.83
N ARG A 150 14.50 -2.70 -0.68
CA ARG A 150 14.67 -4.15 -0.57
C ARG A 150 13.59 -4.85 -1.39
N PRO A 151 13.85 -6.08 -1.87
CA PRO A 151 12.82 -6.88 -2.51
C PRO A 151 11.54 -6.95 -1.64
N GLY A 152 10.37 -6.77 -2.26
CA GLY A 152 9.08 -6.74 -1.59
C GLY A 152 8.68 -5.38 -0.99
N ASN A 153 9.58 -4.38 -0.93
CA ASN A 153 9.21 -3.03 -0.48
C ASN A 153 8.56 -2.23 -1.64
N ALA A 154 7.24 -2.05 -1.57
CA ALA A 154 6.47 -1.33 -2.59
C ALA A 154 6.74 0.19 -2.63
N MET A 155 7.29 0.79 -1.56
CA MET A 155 7.52 2.24 -1.49
C MET A 155 8.43 2.73 -2.61
N HIS A 156 9.56 2.05 -2.85
CA HIS A 156 10.55 2.51 -3.83
C HIS A 156 10.10 2.42 -5.29
N PRO A 157 9.43 1.35 -5.76
CA PRO A 157 8.85 1.35 -7.10
C PRO A 157 7.83 2.46 -7.30
N ILE A 158 6.94 2.71 -6.34
CA ILE A 158 5.95 3.80 -6.38
C ILE A 158 6.65 5.16 -6.40
N TYR A 159 7.65 5.36 -5.57
CA TYR A 159 8.46 6.58 -5.53
C TYR A 159 9.16 6.84 -6.87
N ARG A 160 9.80 5.83 -7.47
CA ARG A 160 10.43 5.96 -8.79
C ARG A 160 9.42 6.31 -9.88
N GLN A 161 8.20 5.77 -9.80
CA GLN A 161 7.14 6.12 -10.73
C GLN A 161 6.71 7.58 -10.56
N TYR A 162 6.58 8.06 -9.33
CA TYR A 162 6.29 9.47 -9.04
C TYR A 162 7.36 10.40 -9.62
N LEU A 163 8.66 10.11 -9.41
CA LEU A 163 9.74 10.89 -9.99
C LEU A 163 9.67 10.94 -11.52
N LYS A 164 9.41 9.79 -12.15
CA LYS A 164 9.27 9.71 -13.62
C LYS A 164 8.09 10.53 -14.11
N MET A 165 6.94 10.48 -13.44
CA MET A 165 5.73 11.23 -13.81
C MET A 165 5.92 12.74 -13.70
N THR A 166 6.67 13.19 -12.70
CA THR A 166 6.91 14.62 -12.43
C THR A 166 8.15 15.18 -13.09
N GLY A 167 8.97 14.34 -13.72
CA GLY A 167 10.25 14.76 -14.33
C GLY A 167 11.33 15.14 -13.32
N LEU A 168 11.12 14.80 -12.03
CA LEU A 168 12.13 15.02 -11.00
C LEU A 168 13.25 13.99 -11.15
N SER A 169 14.50 14.46 -11.12
CA SER A 169 15.69 13.59 -11.13
C SER A 169 16.69 14.08 -10.10
N ASP A 170 17.47 13.17 -9.56
CA ASP A 170 18.53 13.47 -8.55
C ASP A 170 19.62 14.46 -9.01
N GLY A 171 19.52 14.99 -10.23
CA GLY A 171 20.49 15.90 -10.84
C GLY A 171 19.95 17.24 -11.34
N ALA A 172 18.64 17.54 -11.16
CA ALA A 172 18.05 18.77 -11.68
C ALA A 172 17.80 19.84 -10.60
N ALA A 173 18.87 20.41 -10.05
CA ALA A 173 18.85 21.80 -9.61
C ALA A 173 18.92 22.69 -10.87
N GLY A 174 17.80 22.90 -11.56
CA GLY A 174 17.82 23.68 -12.80
C GLY A 174 16.43 23.88 -13.41
N SER A 175 15.90 25.09 -13.25
CA SER A 175 14.84 25.75 -14.01
C SER A 175 13.49 25.04 -14.18
N VAL A 176 12.56 25.39 -13.30
CA VAL A 176 11.12 25.29 -13.51
C VAL A 176 10.75 26.14 -14.75
N LYS A 177 10.33 25.52 -15.82
CA LYS A 177 9.52 26.16 -16.85
C LYS A 177 8.05 25.91 -16.50
N ILE A 178 7.41 26.96 -16.03
CA ILE A 178 5.96 27.03 -15.90
C ILE A 178 5.39 27.24 -17.31
N TYR A 179 4.49 26.36 -17.74
CA TYR A 179 3.58 26.60 -18.86
C TYR A 179 2.17 26.63 -18.33
#